data_b330f1cc9c4f00c774c511cf6700089f
#
_entry.id   b330f1cc9c4f00c774c511cf6700089f
#
_cell.length_a   1.000
_cell.length_b   1.000
_cell.length_c   1.000
_cell.angle_alpha   90.00
_cell.angle_beta   90.00
_cell.angle_gamma   90.00
#
_symmetry.space_group_name_H-M   'P 1'
#
loop_
_entity.id
_entity.type
_entity.pdbx_description
1 polymer ?
#
loop_
_entity_poly.entity_id
_entity_poly.type
_entity_poly.pdbx_seq_one_letter_code
_entity_poly.pdbx_strand_id
1 'polypeptide(L)'
;MPPAIELREASASYPGHVVLRDIDLVIRAGERVAVMGRSGVGKTTLLNLLYQRAAERVALIPQAAALVKPLSVFHNVYMGRLDRCSTWHNLRTLAWPARRDVDEVARVLGLVDLSDKLFVKAGELSGGQQQRASVARALYNGRPILIGDEPVSALDRVQGAAVLTRLCERHETAVFALHDIPLALSQMHRIIVLNEGRIALDAPACDLNATDLVPWYGG
;
A
#
# COMPACT_ATOMS: atom_id res chain seq x y z
N MET A 1 18.16 10.76 -9.49
CA MET A 1 16.89 11.21 -8.89
C MET A 1 17.10 11.40 -7.39
N PRO A 2 16.46 12.40 -6.74
CA PRO A 2 16.61 12.61 -5.30
C PRO A 2 15.97 11.45 -4.53
N PRO A 3 16.44 11.20 -3.28
CA PRO A 3 15.81 10.21 -2.41
C PRO A 3 14.39 10.65 -2.01
N ALA A 4 13.41 9.75 -2.16
CA ALA A 4 12.05 9.93 -1.66
C ALA A 4 11.97 9.51 -0.19
N ILE A 5 12.61 8.38 0.16
CA ILE A 5 12.75 7.86 1.53
C ILE A 5 14.15 7.27 1.68
N GLU A 6 14.77 7.48 2.85
CA GLU A 6 16.07 6.91 3.18
C GLU A 6 16.05 6.31 4.59
N LEU A 7 16.54 5.08 4.70
CA LEU A 7 16.87 4.41 5.95
C LEU A 7 18.39 4.23 6.00
N ARG A 8 19.00 4.49 7.14
CA ARG A 8 20.43 4.25 7.42
C ARG A 8 20.58 3.48 8.71
N GLU A 9 21.26 2.36 8.67
CA GLU A 9 21.51 1.46 9.81
C GLU A 9 20.23 1.19 10.62
N ALA A 10 19.07 1.13 9.90
CA ALA A 10 17.78 1.03 10.55
C ALA A 10 17.55 -0.38 11.07
N SER A 11 17.21 -0.49 12.35
CA SER A 11 16.88 -1.77 12.99
C SER A 11 15.52 -1.66 13.68
N ALA A 12 14.81 -2.77 13.73
CA ALA A 12 13.52 -2.85 14.43
C ALA A 12 13.43 -4.11 15.27
N SER A 13 12.96 -3.95 16.51
CA SER A 13 12.77 -5.06 17.45
C SER A 13 11.40 -4.97 18.13
N TYR A 14 10.83 -6.12 18.40
CA TYR A 14 9.69 -6.29 19.31
C TYR A 14 10.18 -6.96 20.60
N PRO A 15 9.40 -6.96 21.69
CA PRO A 15 9.85 -7.55 22.95
C PRO A 15 10.42 -8.96 22.75
N GLY A 16 11.72 -9.14 23.00
CA GLY A 16 12.44 -10.42 22.92
C GLY A 16 12.91 -10.83 21.52
N HIS A 17 12.63 -10.08 20.44
CA HIS A 17 13.01 -10.48 19.08
C HIS A 17 13.41 -9.29 18.17
N VAL A 18 14.59 -9.37 17.55
CA VAL A 18 15.02 -8.43 16.53
C VAL A 18 14.50 -8.89 15.18
N VAL A 19 13.67 -8.05 14.54
CA VAL A 19 13.00 -8.38 13.27
C VAL A 19 13.80 -7.86 12.06
N LEU A 20 14.36 -6.66 12.18
CA LEU A 20 15.21 -6.06 11.14
C LEU A 20 16.54 -5.61 11.74
N ARG A 21 17.63 -5.80 11.01
CA ARG A 21 19.00 -5.49 11.44
C ARG A 21 19.75 -4.75 10.36
N ASP A 22 20.31 -3.59 10.71
CA ASP A 22 21.24 -2.83 9.88
C ASP A 22 20.72 -2.65 8.44
N ILE A 23 19.52 -2.12 8.30
CA ILE A 23 18.90 -1.87 7.00
C ILE A 23 19.37 -0.51 6.47
N ASP A 24 20.14 -0.56 5.39
CA ASP A 24 20.47 0.60 4.57
C ASP A 24 19.65 0.52 3.29
N LEU A 25 18.75 1.48 3.08
CA LEU A 25 17.83 1.47 1.95
C LEU A 25 17.49 2.89 1.50
N VAL A 26 17.65 3.15 0.22
CA VAL A 26 17.22 4.39 -0.43
C VAL A 26 16.16 4.06 -1.48
N ILE A 27 14.96 4.62 -1.31
CA ILE A 27 13.91 4.64 -2.33
C ILE A 27 14.00 5.98 -3.04
N ARG A 28 14.16 5.96 -4.37
CA ARG A 28 14.24 7.18 -5.18
C ARG A 28 12.87 7.62 -5.64
N ALA A 29 12.71 8.91 -5.91
CA ALA A 29 11.50 9.44 -6.52
C ALA A 29 11.25 8.78 -7.89
N GLY A 30 10.01 8.39 -8.17
CA GLY A 30 9.64 7.67 -9.40
C GLY A 30 9.88 6.17 -9.38
N GLU A 31 10.47 5.60 -8.32
CA GLU A 31 10.67 4.15 -8.23
C GLU A 31 9.37 3.41 -7.86
N ARG A 32 9.19 2.24 -8.48
CA ARG A 32 8.22 1.21 -8.10
C ARG A 32 8.97 0.02 -7.56
N VAL A 33 8.84 -0.25 -6.27
CA VAL A 33 9.65 -1.25 -5.56
C VAL A 33 8.77 -2.34 -4.99
N ALA A 34 9.12 -3.61 -5.25
CA ALA A 34 8.55 -4.74 -4.51
C ALA A 34 9.48 -5.15 -3.36
N VAL A 35 8.91 -5.30 -2.18
CA VAL A 35 9.53 -5.96 -1.02
C VAL A 35 9.01 -7.39 -0.96
N MET A 36 9.90 -8.35 -1.08
CA MET A 36 9.59 -9.76 -1.19
C MET A 36 10.28 -10.56 -0.09
N GLY A 37 9.92 -11.84 0.06
CA GLY A 37 10.46 -12.75 1.07
C GLY A 37 9.36 -13.49 1.83
N ARG A 38 9.75 -14.47 2.63
CA ARG A 38 8.83 -15.37 3.37
C ARG A 38 7.87 -14.62 4.31
N SER A 39 6.77 -15.28 4.67
CA SER A 39 5.90 -14.74 5.72
C SER A 39 6.67 -14.60 7.04
N GLY A 40 6.44 -13.50 7.76
CA GLY A 40 7.10 -13.25 9.05
C GLY A 40 8.54 -12.70 8.96
N VAL A 41 9.14 -12.55 7.76
CA VAL A 41 10.54 -12.10 7.61
C VAL A 41 10.78 -10.62 7.95
N GLY A 42 9.71 -9.83 8.16
CA GLY A 42 9.83 -8.42 8.51
C GLY A 42 9.39 -7.43 7.43
N LYS A 43 8.69 -7.87 6.35
CA LYS A 43 8.21 -6.97 5.28
C LYS A 43 7.34 -5.84 5.82
N THR A 44 6.29 -6.16 6.59
CA THR A 44 5.42 -5.18 7.25
C THR A 44 6.20 -4.22 8.15
N THR A 45 7.20 -4.73 8.86
CA THR A 45 8.06 -3.91 9.72
C THR A 45 8.91 -2.94 8.90
N LEU A 46 9.47 -3.38 7.77
CA LEU A 46 10.20 -2.50 6.85
C LEU A 46 9.29 -1.42 6.26
N LEU A 47 8.08 -1.79 5.80
CA LEU A 47 7.12 -0.82 5.28
C LEU A 47 6.72 0.21 6.34
N ASN A 48 6.56 -0.21 7.60
CA ASN A 48 6.28 0.71 8.72
C ASN A 48 7.45 1.66 9.00
N LEU A 49 8.71 1.21 8.93
CA LEU A 49 9.87 2.09 9.07
C LEU A 49 9.91 3.13 7.93
N LEU A 50 9.69 2.71 6.69
CA LEU A 50 9.60 3.62 5.54
C LEU A 50 8.46 4.63 5.72
N TYR A 51 7.29 4.18 6.19
CA TYR A 51 6.16 5.05 6.48
C TYR A 51 6.50 6.11 7.54
N GLN A 52 7.11 5.71 8.65
CA GLN A 52 7.49 6.63 9.73
C GLN A 52 8.45 7.73 9.27
N ARG A 53 9.32 7.43 8.31
CA ARG A 53 10.28 8.40 7.76
C ARG A 53 9.66 9.46 6.86
N ALA A 54 8.50 9.19 6.28
CA ALA A 54 7.87 10.08 5.30
C ALA A 54 6.33 10.17 5.44
N ALA A 55 5.79 9.99 6.64
CA ALA A 55 4.35 9.83 6.92
C ALA A 55 3.48 10.93 6.30
N GLU A 56 3.94 12.19 6.33
CA GLU A 56 3.20 13.32 5.74
C GLU A 56 3.08 13.27 4.20
N ARG A 57 3.93 12.49 3.54
CA ARG A 57 4.01 12.33 2.09
C ARG A 57 3.50 11.00 1.60
N VAL A 58 3.11 10.09 2.50
CA VAL A 58 2.77 8.69 2.19
C VAL A 58 1.27 8.45 2.30
N ALA A 59 0.68 7.84 1.26
CA ALA A 59 -0.57 7.10 1.34
C ALA A 59 -0.27 5.66 1.74
N LEU A 60 -0.98 5.13 2.75
CA LEU A 60 -0.74 3.78 3.28
C LEU A 60 -1.91 2.85 2.97
N ILE A 61 -1.60 1.66 2.45
CA ILE A 61 -2.52 0.52 2.38
C ILE A 61 -2.00 -0.54 3.35
N PRO A 62 -2.60 -0.69 4.53
CA PRO A 62 -2.19 -1.71 5.49
C PRO A 62 -2.68 -3.10 5.06
N GLN A 63 -2.02 -4.16 5.53
CA GLN A 63 -2.38 -5.56 5.25
C GLN A 63 -3.84 -5.88 5.62
N ALA A 64 -4.26 -5.51 6.83
CA ALA A 64 -5.69 -5.51 7.15
C ALA A 64 -6.31 -4.21 6.59
N ALA A 65 -7.45 -4.28 5.93
CA ALA A 65 -8.08 -3.13 5.28
C ALA A 65 -8.30 -1.90 6.19
N ALA A 66 -8.27 -2.10 7.52
CA ALA A 66 -8.35 -1.08 8.57
C ALA A 66 -9.51 -0.09 8.32
N LEU A 67 -10.69 -0.62 7.98
CA LEU A 67 -11.91 0.15 7.77
C LEU A 67 -12.70 0.27 9.07
N VAL A 68 -13.34 1.42 9.25
CA VAL A 68 -14.30 1.65 10.33
C VAL A 68 -15.62 0.99 9.92
N LYS A 69 -15.86 -0.23 10.40
CA LYS A 69 -16.97 -1.09 9.98
C LYS A 69 -18.38 -0.46 10.09
N PRO A 70 -18.71 0.32 11.14
CA PRO A 70 -20.01 0.97 11.23
C PRO A 70 -20.26 2.09 10.21
N LEU A 71 -19.20 2.67 9.65
CA LEU A 71 -19.28 3.75 8.67
C LEU A 71 -19.44 3.21 7.25
N SER A 72 -20.04 4.01 6.36
CA SER A 72 -20.15 3.65 4.96
C SER A 72 -18.80 3.64 4.25
N VAL A 73 -18.76 3.02 3.07
CA VAL A 73 -17.58 3.03 2.19
C VAL A 73 -17.19 4.47 1.85
N PHE A 74 -18.17 5.34 1.57
CA PHE A 74 -17.93 6.76 1.35
C PHE A 74 -17.09 7.37 2.48
N HIS A 75 -17.50 7.23 3.72
CA HIS A 75 -16.80 7.81 4.86
C HIS A 75 -15.40 7.21 5.03
N ASN A 76 -15.26 5.89 4.85
CA ASN A 76 -13.97 5.23 4.93
C ASN A 76 -12.98 5.73 3.88
N VAL A 77 -13.43 5.96 2.65
CA VAL A 77 -12.57 6.52 1.59
C VAL A 77 -12.30 8.00 1.84
N TYR A 78 -13.31 8.78 2.21
CA TYR A 78 -13.18 10.21 2.54
C TYR A 78 -12.14 10.46 3.66
N MET A 79 -12.04 9.55 4.64
CA MET A 79 -11.01 9.64 5.68
C MET A 79 -9.57 9.71 5.13
N GLY A 80 -9.32 9.33 3.89
CA GLY A 80 -8.01 9.50 3.25
C GLY A 80 -7.52 10.95 3.17
N ARG A 81 -8.41 11.95 3.31
CA ARG A 81 -8.08 13.38 3.23
C ARG A 81 -8.56 14.21 4.42
N LEU A 82 -8.81 13.61 5.57
CA LEU A 82 -9.29 14.34 6.76
C LEU A 82 -8.34 15.46 7.19
N ASP A 83 -7.04 15.27 7.01
CA ASP A 83 -5.98 16.22 7.32
C ASP A 83 -5.97 17.45 6.40
N ARG A 84 -6.65 17.38 5.24
CA ARG A 84 -6.71 18.48 4.25
C ARG A 84 -7.98 19.32 4.35
N CYS A 85 -8.92 18.91 5.19
CA CYS A 85 -10.19 19.59 5.36
C CYS A 85 -10.30 20.17 6.77
N SER A 86 -11.05 21.28 6.92
CA SER A 86 -11.30 21.84 8.24
C SER A 86 -12.14 20.90 9.10
N THR A 87 -11.99 20.97 10.42
CA THR A 87 -12.75 20.16 11.35
C THR A 87 -14.28 20.32 11.14
N TRP A 88 -14.75 21.56 10.88
CA TRP A 88 -16.17 21.82 10.58
C TRP A 88 -16.65 21.13 9.31
N HIS A 89 -15.83 21.15 8.25
CA HIS A 89 -16.16 20.44 7.01
C HIS A 89 -16.26 18.93 7.26
N ASN A 90 -15.28 18.37 7.98
CA ASN A 90 -15.25 16.94 8.32
C ASN A 90 -16.47 16.53 9.16
N LEU A 91 -16.84 17.30 10.20
CA LEU A 91 -18.01 17.03 11.04
C LEU A 91 -19.31 17.11 10.23
N ARG A 92 -19.44 18.12 9.38
CA ARG A 92 -20.60 18.23 8.49
C ARG A 92 -20.70 17.05 7.54
N THR A 93 -19.58 16.63 6.94
CA THR A 93 -19.53 15.54 5.97
C THR A 93 -19.94 14.20 6.59
N LEU A 94 -19.79 14.02 7.90
CA LEU A 94 -20.24 12.82 8.60
C LEU A 94 -21.79 12.66 8.54
N ALA A 95 -22.53 13.75 8.59
CA ALA A 95 -24.01 13.75 8.58
C ALA A 95 -24.58 14.14 7.20
N TRP A 96 -23.98 15.14 6.56
CA TRP A 96 -24.40 15.70 5.27
C TRP A 96 -23.22 15.90 4.34
N PRO A 97 -22.78 14.84 3.65
CA PRO A 97 -21.66 14.94 2.71
C PRO A 97 -21.98 15.92 1.58
N ALA A 98 -21.01 16.78 1.25
CA ALA A 98 -21.15 17.68 0.13
C ALA A 98 -21.14 16.88 -1.20
N ARG A 99 -21.97 17.29 -2.15
CA ARG A 99 -22.07 16.61 -3.47
C ARG A 99 -20.72 16.45 -4.14
N ARG A 100 -19.85 17.47 -4.07
CA ARG A 100 -18.50 17.42 -4.60
C ARG A 100 -17.68 16.27 -4.01
N ASP A 101 -17.72 16.08 -2.69
CA ASP A 101 -16.96 15.02 -2.00
C ASP A 101 -17.50 13.64 -2.38
N VAL A 102 -18.83 13.53 -2.50
CA VAL A 102 -19.51 12.31 -2.96
C VAL A 102 -19.07 11.95 -4.37
N ASP A 103 -19.08 12.92 -5.30
CA ASP A 103 -18.69 12.70 -6.70
C ASP A 103 -17.19 12.34 -6.84
N GLU A 104 -16.32 12.92 -5.99
CA GLU A 104 -14.88 12.59 -5.99
C GLU A 104 -14.65 11.17 -5.47
N VAL A 105 -15.29 10.80 -4.38
CA VAL A 105 -15.19 9.44 -3.81
C VAL A 105 -15.78 8.41 -4.78
N ALA A 106 -16.95 8.69 -5.39
CA ALA A 106 -17.58 7.80 -6.35
C ALA A 106 -16.67 7.52 -7.56
N ARG A 107 -15.97 8.55 -8.09
CA ARG A 107 -15.00 8.38 -9.17
C ARG A 107 -13.84 7.44 -8.78
N VAL A 108 -13.35 7.56 -7.55
CA VAL A 108 -12.27 6.68 -7.07
C VAL A 108 -12.77 5.26 -6.84
N LEU A 109 -13.99 5.08 -6.33
CA LEU A 109 -14.62 3.77 -6.18
C LEU A 109 -14.84 3.08 -7.53
N GLY A 110 -15.11 3.85 -8.60
CA GLY A 110 -15.18 3.31 -9.96
C GLY A 110 -13.87 2.70 -10.45
N LEU A 111 -12.72 3.16 -9.95
CA LEU A 111 -11.41 2.60 -10.31
C LEU A 111 -11.16 1.21 -9.71
N VAL A 112 -11.93 0.84 -8.69
CA VAL A 112 -11.78 -0.43 -7.95
C VAL A 112 -13.06 -1.27 -7.97
N ASP A 113 -13.97 -0.99 -8.91
CA ASP A 113 -15.24 -1.70 -9.11
C ASP A 113 -16.09 -1.80 -7.83
N LEU A 114 -16.28 -0.65 -7.14
CA LEU A 114 -17.10 -0.52 -5.92
C LEU A 114 -18.10 0.63 -5.99
N SER A 115 -18.44 1.13 -7.19
CA SER A 115 -19.35 2.28 -7.35
C SER A 115 -20.73 2.04 -6.74
N ASP A 116 -21.23 0.81 -6.79
CA ASP A 116 -22.54 0.39 -6.26
C ASP A 116 -22.55 0.30 -4.72
N LYS A 117 -21.41 0.41 -4.06
CA LYS A 117 -21.26 0.26 -2.61
C LYS A 117 -21.03 1.57 -1.86
N LEU A 118 -21.14 2.72 -2.52
CA LEU A 118 -20.75 4.02 -1.97
C LEU A 118 -21.28 4.27 -0.54
N PHE A 119 -22.57 4.00 -0.28
CA PHE A 119 -23.19 4.22 1.02
C PHE A 119 -23.44 2.92 1.83
N VAL A 120 -22.99 1.78 1.34
CA VAL A 120 -23.02 0.51 2.08
C VAL A 120 -22.04 0.59 3.26
N LYS A 121 -22.40 0.03 4.42
CA LYS A 121 -21.50 -0.04 5.57
C LYS A 121 -20.29 -0.91 5.26
N ALA A 122 -19.10 -0.46 5.65
CA ALA A 122 -17.87 -1.22 5.39
C ALA A 122 -17.89 -2.62 6.04
N GLY A 123 -18.63 -2.79 7.13
CA GLY A 123 -18.80 -4.10 7.78
C GLY A 123 -19.63 -5.11 7.00
N GLU A 124 -20.40 -4.66 6.01
CA GLU A 124 -21.24 -5.51 5.15
C GLU A 124 -20.50 -5.99 3.88
N LEU A 125 -19.29 -5.48 3.66
CA LEU A 125 -18.46 -5.83 2.52
C LEU A 125 -17.77 -7.20 2.71
N SER A 126 -17.61 -7.94 1.63
CA SER A 126 -16.72 -9.11 1.61
C SER A 126 -15.26 -8.68 1.84
N GLY A 127 -14.37 -9.63 2.20
CA GLY A 127 -12.95 -9.34 2.42
C GLY A 127 -12.28 -8.66 1.22
N GLY A 128 -12.51 -9.15 0.00
CA GLY A 128 -11.99 -8.53 -1.22
C GLY A 128 -12.58 -7.14 -1.48
N GLN A 129 -13.85 -6.90 -1.15
CA GLN A 129 -14.45 -5.56 -1.24
C GLN A 129 -13.87 -4.60 -0.20
N GLN A 130 -13.60 -5.08 1.03
CA GLN A 130 -12.92 -4.28 2.06
C GLN A 130 -11.51 -3.90 1.62
N GLN A 131 -10.76 -4.83 1.01
CA GLN A 131 -9.44 -4.56 0.46
C GLN A 131 -9.51 -3.49 -0.64
N ARG A 132 -10.44 -3.61 -1.59
CA ARG A 132 -10.66 -2.60 -2.63
C ARG A 132 -11.07 -1.23 -2.06
N ALA A 133 -11.86 -1.19 -1.00
CA ALA A 133 -12.20 0.06 -0.31
C ALA A 133 -10.97 0.71 0.38
N SER A 134 -10.05 -0.09 0.93
CA SER A 134 -8.77 0.38 1.47
C SER A 134 -7.86 0.95 0.36
N VAL A 135 -7.82 0.28 -0.79
CA VAL A 135 -7.13 0.80 -1.99
C VAL A 135 -7.75 2.11 -2.45
N ALA A 136 -9.09 2.20 -2.52
CA ALA A 136 -9.79 3.45 -2.87
C ALA A 136 -9.45 4.59 -1.91
N ARG A 137 -9.33 4.33 -0.61
CA ARG A 137 -8.89 5.32 0.39
C ARG A 137 -7.49 5.85 0.09
N ALA A 138 -6.55 4.99 -0.30
CA ALA A 138 -5.20 5.39 -0.67
C ALA A 138 -5.18 6.21 -1.97
N LEU A 139 -5.92 5.78 -2.98
CA LEU A 139 -6.10 6.54 -4.24
C LEU A 139 -6.72 7.93 -3.99
N TYR A 140 -7.72 8.01 -3.11
CA TYR A 140 -8.35 9.28 -2.72
C TYR A 140 -7.39 10.17 -1.95
N ASN A 141 -6.53 9.59 -1.09
CA ASN A 141 -5.50 10.33 -0.37
C ASN A 141 -4.58 11.08 -1.35
N GLY A 142 -4.08 10.43 -2.41
CA GLY A 142 -3.34 11.07 -3.51
C GLY A 142 -2.03 11.73 -3.08
N ARG A 143 -1.35 11.25 -2.04
CA ARG A 143 0.00 11.66 -1.68
C ARG A 143 1.02 11.11 -2.69
N PRO A 144 2.19 11.76 -2.87
CA PRO A 144 3.13 11.37 -3.92
C PRO A 144 3.74 9.98 -3.73
N ILE A 145 3.85 9.52 -2.49
CA ILE A 145 4.42 8.20 -2.16
C ILE A 145 3.30 7.27 -1.71
N LEU A 146 3.28 6.05 -2.22
CA LEU A 146 2.38 4.99 -1.80
C LEU A 146 3.17 3.85 -1.17
N ILE A 147 2.74 3.41 0.02
CA ILE A 147 3.24 2.19 0.65
C ILE A 147 2.07 1.23 0.83
N GLY A 148 2.19 0.00 0.35
CA GLY A 148 1.13 -0.99 0.43
C GLY A 148 1.63 -2.35 0.91
N ASP A 149 0.99 -2.89 1.94
CA ASP A 149 1.25 -4.23 2.44
C ASP A 149 0.21 -5.19 1.86
N GLU A 150 0.62 -5.97 0.86
CA GLU A 150 -0.21 -6.91 0.11
C GLU A 150 -1.50 -6.29 -0.46
N PRO A 151 -1.42 -5.17 -1.18
CA PRO A 151 -2.61 -4.38 -1.56
C PRO A 151 -3.59 -5.13 -2.46
N VAL A 152 -3.17 -6.23 -3.09
CA VAL A 152 -3.96 -6.99 -4.07
C VAL A 152 -4.09 -8.48 -3.73
N SER A 153 -3.71 -8.91 -2.52
CA SER A 153 -3.71 -10.33 -2.12
C SER A 153 -5.08 -11.02 -2.15
N ALA A 154 -6.16 -10.25 -1.97
CA ALA A 154 -7.54 -10.74 -1.99
C ALA A 154 -8.20 -10.68 -3.39
N LEU A 155 -7.43 -10.35 -4.44
CA LEU A 155 -7.90 -10.22 -5.81
C LEU A 155 -7.33 -11.35 -6.68
N ASP A 156 -8.06 -11.71 -7.74
CA ASP A 156 -7.48 -12.54 -8.77
C ASP A 156 -6.33 -11.82 -9.50
N ARG A 157 -5.48 -12.56 -10.20
CA ARG A 157 -4.27 -12.02 -10.82
C ARG A 157 -4.54 -10.89 -11.83
N VAL A 158 -5.62 -10.98 -12.60
CA VAL A 158 -5.95 -9.98 -13.62
C VAL A 158 -6.42 -8.67 -12.95
N GLN A 159 -7.33 -8.78 -11.99
CA GLN A 159 -7.80 -7.63 -11.20
C GLN A 159 -6.66 -7.03 -10.39
N GLY A 160 -5.82 -7.85 -9.77
CA GLY A 160 -4.66 -7.41 -8.99
C GLY A 160 -3.68 -6.59 -9.82
N ALA A 161 -3.34 -7.07 -11.04
CA ALA A 161 -2.48 -6.33 -11.96
C ALA A 161 -3.08 -4.98 -12.36
N ALA A 162 -4.38 -4.94 -12.71
CA ALA A 162 -5.07 -3.71 -13.07
C ALA A 162 -5.09 -2.69 -11.92
N VAL A 163 -5.35 -3.15 -10.69
CA VAL A 163 -5.33 -2.29 -9.49
C VAL A 163 -3.93 -1.76 -9.21
N LEU A 164 -2.88 -2.59 -9.27
CA LEU A 164 -1.49 -2.16 -9.09
C LEU A 164 -1.09 -1.11 -10.12
N THR A 165 -1.44 -1.31 -11.40
CA THR A 165 -1.19 -0.34 -12.46
C THR A 165 -1.81 1.01 -12.11
N ARG A 166 -3.09 1.04 -11.72
CA ARG A 166 -3.79 2.28 -11.33
C ARG A 166 -3.17 2.95 -10.11
N LEU A 167 -2.71 2.17 -9.13
CA LEU A 167 -1.98 2.69 -7.98
C LEU A 167 -0.68 3.35 -8.40
N CYS A 168 0.10 2.70 -9.26
CA CYS A 168 1.37 3.21 -9.78
C CYS A 168 1.21 4.44 -10.69
N GLU A 169 0.09 4.59 -11.39
CA GLU A 169 -0.20 5.76 -12.23
C GLU A 169 -0.59 6.99 -11.41
N ARG A 170 -1.16 6.78 -10.22
CA ARG A 170 -1.66 7.84 -9.34
C ARG A 170 -0.65 8.35 -8.32
N HIS A 171 0.43 7.62 -8.11
CA HIS A 171 1.47 7.96 -7.15
C HIS A 171 2.83 7.99 -7.86
N GLU A 172 3.64 8.99 -7.56
CA GLU A 172 4.97 9.14 -8.15
C GLU A 172 5.90 7.98 -7.79
N THR A 173 5.85 7.56 -6.53
CA THR A 173 6.71 6.51 -5.98
C THR A 173 5.85 5.48 -5.27
N ALA A 174 6.14 4.20 -5.45
CA ALA A 174 5.37 3.12 -4.83
C ALA A 174 6.27 2.02 -4.25
N VAL A 175 5.95 1.57 -3.03
CA VAL A 175 6.62 0.43 -2.38
C VAL A 175 5.56 -0.55 -1.92
N PHE A 176 5.62 -1.78 -2.40
CA PHE A 176 4.65 -2.82 -2.07
C PHE A 176 5.31 -4.07 -1.51
N ALA A 177 4.78 -4.62 -0.42
CA ALA A 177 5.01 -6.02 -0.12
C ALA A 177 4.17 -6.87 -1.08
N LEU A 178 4.81 -7.76 -1.84
CA LEU A 178 4.17 -8.64 -2.80
C LEU A 178 4.61 -10.09 -2.60
N HIS A 179 3.71 -11.05 -2.86
CA HIS A 179 4.01 -12.48 -2.86
C HIS A 179 3.98 -13.11 -4.25
N ASP A 180 3.27 -12.48 -5.20
CA ASP A 180 3.18 -12.95 -6.58
C ASP A 180 4.43 -12.53 -7.37
N ILE A 181 5.36 -13.48 -7.61
CA ILE A 181 6.61 -13.24 -8.33
C ILE A 181 6.36 -12.70 -9.75
N PRO A 182 5.53 -13.33 -10.60
CA PRO A 182 5.19 -12.78 -11.91
C PRO A 182 4.68 -11.35 -11.89
N LEU A 183 3.81 -11.03 -10.92
CA LEU A 183 3.26 -9.70 -10.77
C LEU A 183 4.34 -8.68 -10.38
N ALA A 184 5.23 -9.04 -9.44
CA ALA A 184 6.32 -8.19 -9.02
C ALA A 184 7.29 -7.90 -10.19
N LEU A 185 7.72 -8.93 -10.93
CA LEU A 185 8.63 -8.79 -12.07
C LEU A 185 8.04 -7.96 -13.21
N SER A 186 6.72 -8.07 -13.45
CA SER A 186 6.07 -7.37 -14.57
C SER A 186 5.69 -5.91 -14.27
N GLN A 187 5.49 -5.55 -13.00
CA GLN A 187 4.92 -4.25 -12.62
C GLN A 187 5.91 -3.33 -11.89
N MET A 188 6.95 -3.90 -11.29
CA MET A 188 7.90 -3.15 -10.47
C MET A 188 9.21 -2.87 -11.22
N HIS A 189 9.90 -1.80 -10.83
CA HIS A 189 11.21 -1.44 -11.38
C HIS A 189 12.35 -2.14 -10.64
N ARG A 190 12.15 -2.41 -9.34
CA ARG A 190 13.17 -2.92 -8.43
C ARG A 190 12.57 -3.93 -7.45
N ILE A 191 13.31 -4.99 -7.20
CA ILE A 191 12.94 -6.04 -6.26
C ILE A 191 13.93 -6.02 -5.09
N ILE A 192 13.38 -5.97 -3.89
CA ILE A 192 14.13 -6.12 -2.64
C ILE A 192 13.65 -7.38 -1.96
N VAL A 193 14.56 -8.31 -1.66
CA VAL A 193 14.23 -9.52 -0.91
C VAL A 193 14.77 -9.40 0.50
N LEU A 194 13.88 -9.60 1.48
CA LEU A 194 14.25 -9.74 2.88
C LEU A 194 14.47 -11.22 3.23
N ASN A 195 15.58 -11.49 3.92
CA ASN A 195 15.84 -12.77 4.54
C ASN A 195 16.52 -12.57 5.90
N GLU A 196 16.06 -13.29 6.94
CA GLU A 196 16.61 -13.23 8.31
C GLU A 196 16.79 -11.80 8.85
N GLY A 197 15.82 -10.91 8.52
CA GLY A 197 15.83 -9.53 8.96
C GLY A 197 16.84 -8.61 8.26
N ARG A 198 17.44 -9.03 7.15
CA ARG A 198 18.38 -8.24 6.33
C ARG A 198 17.91 -8.17 4.87
N ILE A 199 18.43 -7.22 4.12
CA ILE A 199 18.28 -7.21 2.66
C ILE A 199 19.25 -8.25 2.09
N ALA A 200 18.67 -9.32 1.51
CA ALA A 200 19.44 -10.42 0.90
C ALA A 200 19.64 -10.20 -0.62
N LEU A 201 18.70 -9.50 -1.27
CA LEU A 201 18.78 -9.14 -2.69
C LEU A 201 18.22 -7.72 -2.86
N ASP A 202 18.84 -6.94 -3.71
CA ASP A 202 18.38 -5.62 -4.12
C ASP A 202 18.83 -5.39 -5.57
N ALA A 203 17.90 -5.55 -6.52
CA ALA A 203 18.23 -5.52 -7.95
C ALA A 203 17.09 -4.95 -8.80
N PRO A 204 17.41 -4.40 -10.00
CA PRO A 204 16.39 -4.05 -10.99
C PRO A 204 15.56 -5.29 -11.38
N ALA A 205 14.23 -5.12 -11.53
CA ALA A 205 13.35 -6.23 -11.89
C ALA A 205 13.66 -6.81 -13.27
N CYS A 206 14.20 -5.99 -14.20
CA CYS A 206 14.58 -6.42 -15.55
C CYS A 206 15.80 -7.36 -15.57
N ASP A 207 16.61 -7.38 -14.51
CA ASP A 207 17.81 -8.21 -14.38
C ASP A 207 17.50 -9.56 -13.71
N LEU A 208 16.23 -9.78 -13.30
CA LEU A 208 15.79 -10.94 -12.54
C LEU A 208 14.79 -11.78 -13.35
N ASN A 209 14.78 -13.07 -13.07
CA ASN A 209 13.76 -14.01 -13.51
C ASN A 209 13.13 -14.72 -12.31
N ALA A 210 12.05 -15.49 -12.56
CA ALA A 210 11.33 -16.15 -11.48
C ALA A 210 12.20 -17.14 -10.69
N THR A 211 13.18 -17.80 -11.35
CA THR A 211 14.05 -18.79 -10.71
C THR A 211 15.01 -18.14 -9.71
N ASP A 212 15.36 -16.87 -9.89
CA ASP A 212 16.23 -16.13 -8.95
C ASP A 212 15.49 -15.81 -7.64
N LEU A 213 14.15 -15.74 -7.68
CA LEU A 213 13.32 -15.38 -6.54
C LEU A 213 12.74 -16.60 -5.79
N VAL A 214 12.53 -17.73 -6.47
CA VAL A 214 11.99 -18.97 -5.87
C VAL A 214 12.75 -19.41 -4.61
N PRO A 215 14.09 -19.39 -4.53
CA PRO A 215 14.84 -19.83 -3.33
C PRO A 215 14.44 -19.07 -2.05
N TRP A 216 13.97 -17.84 -2.18
CA TRP A 216 13.57 -16.99 -1.04
C TRP A 216 12.15 -17.30 -0.52
N TYR A 217 11.42 -18.23 -1.17
CA TYR A 217 10.08 -18.69 -0.78
C TYR A 217 10.04 -20.17 -0.43
N GLY A 218 11.01 -20.97 -0.93
CA GLY A 218 11.12 -22.39 -0.67
C GLY A 218 11.77 -22.69 0.68
N GLY A 219 11.11 -23.49 1.50
CA GLY A 219 11.58 -24.03 2.79
C GLY A 219 10.41 -24.57 3.56
#